data_71b25bcbc5c5d659d97bb3713d50958a
#
_entry.id   71b25bcbc5c5d659d97bb3713d50958a
#
_cell.length_a   1.000
_cell.length_b   1.000
_cell.length_c   1.000
_cell.angle_alpha   90.00
_cell.angle_beta   90.00
_cell.angle_gamma   90.00
#
_symmetry.space_group_name_H-M   'P 1'
#
loop_
_entity.id
_entity.type
_entity.pdbx_description
1 polymer ?
#
loop_
_entity_poly.entity_id
_entity_poly.type
_entity_poly.pdbx_seq_one_letter_code
_entity_poly.pdbx_strand_id
1 'polypeptide(L)'
;MSSPDFKQVVKAFARDRRVTVGDGKGFGAGGLKVDGKLFALMSSRGQFVAKLPGQRVNELVAQGKGEQFDPGHGRLMREWIALHEGSDDWLPLACEARRFVGGGA
;
A
#
# COMPACT_ATOMS: atom_id res chain seq x y z
N MET A 1 -2.63 14.38 -18.38
CA MET A 1 -3.32 13.71 -17.27
C MET A 1 -2.36 13.38 -16.16
N SER A 2 -2.72 13.72 -14.96
CA SER A 2 -1.88 13.40 -13.82
C SER A 2 -1.97 11.92 -13.48
N SER A 3 -0.84 11.33 -13.13
CA SER A 3 -0.83 9.98 -12.58
C SER A 3 -1.61 9.97 -11.25
N PRO A 4 -2.18 8.83 -10.86
CA PRO A 4 -2.77 8.73 -9.54
C PRO A 4 -1.73 9.05 -8.47
N ASP A 5 -2.11 9.77 -7.46
CA ASP A 5 -1.23 10.07 -6.35
C ASP A 5 -1.81 9.50 -5.05
N PHE A 6 -1.00 9.52 -4.01
CA PHE A 6 -1.42 8.94 -2.75
C PHE A 6 -2.59 9.69 -2.11
N LYS A 7 -2.71 10.98 -2.39
CA LYS A 7 -3.85 11.77 -1.89
C LYS A 7 -5.17 11.25 -2.42
N GLN A 8 -5.20 10.80 -3.67
CA GLN A 8 -6.40 10.21 -4.26
C GLN A 8 -6.76 8.90 -3.58
N VAL A 9 -5.75 8.10 -3.23
CA VAL A 9 -5.97 6.86 -2.49
C VAL A 9 -6.54 7.18 -1.11
N VAL A 10 -5.98 8.16 -0.41
CA VAL A 10 -6.47 8.58 0.91
C VAL A 10 -7.93 9.04 0.82
N LYS A 11 -8.27 9.83 -0.19
CA LYS A 11 -9.66 10.30 -0.39
C LYS A 11 -10.65 9.16 -0.58
N ALA A 12 -10.22 8.09 -1.24
CA ALA A 12 -11.08 6.94 -1.48
C ALA A 12 -11.53 6.26 -0.18
N PHE A 13 -10.76 6.41 0.89
CA PHE A 13 -11.07 5.82 2.18
C PHE A 13 -11.64 6.84 3.19
N ALA A 14 -11.95 8.06 2.74
CA ALA A 14 -12.40 9.13 3.64
C ALA A 14 -13.67 8.78 4.42
N ARG A 15 -14.51 7.91 3.88
CA ARG A 15 -15.76 7.49 4.52
C ARG A 15 -15.63 6.18 5.29
N ASP A 16 -14.47 5.55 5.23
CA ASP A 16 -14.24 4.30 5.95
C ASP A 16 -13.82 4.63 7.37
N ARG A 17 -14.72 4.38 8.33
CA ARG A 17 -14.49 4.72 9.74
C ARG A 17 -13.35 3.94 10.38
N ARG A 18 -13.00 2.79 9.82
CA ARG A 18 -11.92 1.95 10.36
C ARG A 18 -10.56 2.39 9.83
N VAL A 19 -10.54 3.22 8.80
CA VAL A 19 -9.30 3.66 8.16
C VAL A 19 -8.90 5.03 8.71
N THR A 20 -7.64 5.14 9.12
CA THR A 20 -7.05 6.38 9.60
C THR A 20 -5.74 6.65 8.86
N VAL A 21 -5.32 7.91 8.86
CA VAL A 21 -4.04 8.30 8.27
C VAL A 21 -3.02 8.43 9.40
N GLY A 22 -1.81 7.91 9.20
CA GLY A 22 -0.75 8.00 10.19
C GLY A 22 -0.33 9.43 10.47
N ASP A 23 0.37 9.61 11.60
CA ASP A 23 0.72 10.94 12.11
C ASP A 23 1.90 11.62 11.41
N GLY A 24 2.48 11.00 10.41
CA GLY A 24 3.58 11.60 9.67
C GLY A 24 4.95 11.42 10.26
N LYS A 25 5.10 10.52 11.23
CA LYS A 25 6.39 10.26 11.88
C LYS A 25 6.78 8.79 11.75
N GLY A 26 8.06 8.53 11.46
CA GLY A 26 8.62 7.19 11.41
C GLY A 26 8.19 6.38 10.20
N PHE A 27 8.39 5.07 10.27
CA PHE A 27 8.01 4.16 9.19
C PHE A 27 6.50 4.21 8.97
N GLY A 28 6.12 4.35 7.71
CA GLY A 28 4.71 4.46 7.37
C GLY A 28 4.11 5.83 7.64
N ALA A 29 4.95 6.84 7.80
CA ALA A 29 4.51 8.22 8.02
C ALA A 29 3.51 8.65 6.94
N GLY A 30 2.33 9.14 7.36
CA GLY A 30 1.28 9.50 6.43
C GLY A 30 0.57 8.31 5.78
N GLY A 31 0.90 7.09 6.17
CA GLY A 31 0.30 5.89 5.60
C GLY A 31 -1.10 5.62 6.11
N LEU A 32 -1.80 4.73 5.42
CA LEU A 32 -3.16 4.34 5.77
C LEU A 32 -3.17 3.14 6.70
N LYS A 33 -3.97 3.23 7.75
CA LYS A 33 -4.14 2.15 8.73
C LYS A 33 -5.61 1.77 8.81
N VAL A 34 -5.87 0.48 8.95
CA VAL A 34 -7.21 -0.03 9.23
C VAL A 34 -7.17 -0.70 10.60
N ASP A 35 -8.03 -0.26 11.51
CA ASP A 35 -8.03 -0.74 12.90
C ASP A 35 -6.66 -0.61 13.58
N GLY A 36 -5.93 0.45 13.24
CA GLY A 36 -4.61 0.71 13.79
C GLY A 36 -3.47 -0.06 13.13
N LYS A 37 -3.76 -0.84 12.09
CA LYS A 37 -2.74 -1.63 11.38
C LYS A 37 -2.45 -1.04 10.02
N LEU A 38 -1.19 -0.80 9.72
CA LEU A 38 -0.75 -0.20 8.46
C LEU A 38 -1.05 -1.14 7.28
N PHE A 39 -1.67 -0.62 6.23
CA PHE A 39 -1.94 -1.43 5.04
C PHE A 39 -1.47 -0.78 3.72
N ALA A 40 -1.21 0.52 3.71
CA ALA A 40 -0.72 1.20 2.51
C ALA A 40 0.09 2.43 2.90
N LEU A 41 1.14 2.71 2.14
CA LEU A 41 1.99 3.88 2.40
C LEU A 41 2.73 4.28 1.13
N MET A 42 3.34 5.47 1.17
CA MET A 42 4.32 5.88 0.17
C MET A 42 5.71 5.74 0.76
N SER A 43 6.60 5.06 0.03
CA SER A 43 7.98 4.93 0.46
C SER A 43 8.75 6.22 0.20
N SER A 44 9.92 6.33 0.81
CA SER A 44 10.82 7.46 0.56
C SER A 44 11.29 7.55 -0.89
N ARG A 45 11.15 6.47 -1.65
CA ARG A 45 11.51 6.42 -3.06
C ARG A 45 10.37 6.77 -4.01
N GLY A 46 9.23 7.19 -3.46
CA GLY A 46 8.05 7.53 -4.27
C GLY A 46 7.25 6.35 -4.78
N GLN A 47 7.45 5.17 -4.21
CA GLN A 47 6.67 3.99 -4.56
C GLN A 47 5.45 3.85 -3.67
N PHE A 48 4.34 3.42 -4.26
CA PHE A 48 3.16 3.04 -3.48
C PHE A 48 3.37 1.63 -2.94
N VAL A 49 3.21 1.46 -1.64
CA VAL A 49 3.45 0.18 -0.98
C VAL A 49 2.18 -0.28 -0.29
N ALA A 50 1.78 -1.52 -0.52
CA ALA A 50 0.56 -2.08 0.05
C ALA A 50 0.82 -3.47 0.62
N LYS A 51 0.15 -3.79 1.72
CA LYS A 51 0.28 -5.10 2.36
C LYS A 51 -0.75 -6.06 1.81
N LEU A 52 -0.28 -7.17 1.24
CA LEU A 52 -1.11 -8.20 0.62
C LEU A 52 -0.60 -9.57 1.05
N PRO A 53 -1.44 -10.63 0.92
CA PRO A 53 -0.92 -11.99 1.15
C PRO A 53 0.32 -12.26 0.29
N GLY A 54 1.27 -13.00 0.82
CA GLY A 54 2.51 -13.31 0.11
C GLY A 54 2.29 -13.91 -1.26
N GLN A 55 1.30 -14.79 -1.39
CA GLN A 55 0.93 -15.39 -2.68
C GLN A 55 0.49 -14.32 -3.69
N ARG A 56 -0.30 -13.36 -3.24
CA ARG A 56 -0.77 -12.28 -4.10
C ARG A 56 0.39 -11.37 -4.54
N VAL A 57 1.32 -11.08 -3.63
CA VAL A 57 2.53 -10.32 -3.96
C VAL A 57 3.33 -11.06 -5.05
N ASN A 58 3.52 -12.37 -4.89
CA ASN A 58 4.23 -13.16 -5.89
C ASN A 58 3.55 -13.14 -7.26
N GLU A 59 2.22 -13.21 -7.29
CA GLU A 59 1.47 -13.11 -8.54
C GLU A 59 1.70 -11.77 -9.24
N LEU A 60 1.65 -10.68 -8.48
CA LEU A 60 1.83 -9.35 -9.04
C LEU A 60 3.26 -9.14 -9.55
N VAL A 61 4.24 -9.64 -8.82
CA VAL A 61 5.64 -9.57 -9.26
C VAL A 61 5.83 -10.36 -10.55
N ALA A 62 5.25 -11.55 -10.64
CA ALA A 62 5.33 -12.38 -11.84
C ALA A 62 4.66 -11.72 -13.05
N GLN A 63 3.63 -10.92 -12.83
CA GLN A 63 2.93 -10.19 -13.87
C GLN A 63 3.63 -8.87 -14.25
N GLY A 64 4.72 -8.53 -13.58
CA GLY A 64 5.44 -7.28 -13.84
C GLY A 64 4.74 -6.04 -13.30
N LYS A 65 3.81 -6.20 -12.37
CA LYS A 65 3.05 -5.07 -11.82
C LYS A 65 3.74 -4.35 -10.69
N GLY A 66 4.74 -4.96 -10.09
CA GLY A 66 5.49 -4.36 -9.01
C GLY A 66 6.60 -5.28 -8.54
N GLU A 67 7.13 -5.00 -7.38
CA GLU A 67 8.22 -5.79 -6.79
C GLU A 67 8.01 -5.94 -5.30
N GLN A 68 8.68 -6.90 -4.69
CA GLN A 68 8.65 -7.03 -3.23
C GLN A 68 9.29 -5.80 -2.63
N PHE A 69 8.68 -5.27 -1.58
CA PHE A 69 9.16 -4.05 -0.95
C PHE A 69 10.43 -4.32 -0.15
N ASP A 70 11.44 -3.48 -0.35
CA ASP A 70 12.68 -3.48 0.42
C ASP A 70 12.74 -2.16 1.21
N PRO A 71 12.64 -2.22 2.55
CA PRO A 71 12.69 -1.00 3.35
C PRO A 71 14.09 -0.39 3.50
N GLY A 72 15.08 -0.92 2.80
CA GLY A 72 16.45 -0.40 2.83
C GLY A 72 17.43 -1.23 3.64
N HIS A 73 17.01 -2.40 4.09
CA HIS A 73 17.86 -3.29 4.90
C HIS A 73 18.39 -4.50 4.10
N GLY A 74 18.15 -4.52 2.80
CA GLY A 74 18.51 -5.66 1.96
C GLY A 74 17.65 -6.88 2.20
N ARG A 75 16.55 -6.74 2.92
CA ARG A 75 15.66 -7.83 3.28
C ARG A 75 14.27 -7.56 2.71
N LEU A 76 13.87 -8.33 1.72
CA LEU A 76 12.57 -8.16 1.07
C LEU A 76 11.43 -8.60 2.00
N MET A 77 10.36 -7.85 1.99
CA MET A 77 9.17 -8.14 2.80
C MET A 77 8.14 -8.85 1.95
N ARG A 78 7.82 -10.11 2.31
CA ARG A 78 6.98 -10.99 1.50
C ARG A 78 5.55 -10.52 1.32
N GLU A 79 5.01 -9.81 2.28
CA GLU A 79 3.62 -9.38 2.28
C GLU A 79 3.46 -7.90 1.91
N TRP A 80 4.49 -7.31 1.31
CA TRP A 80 4.45 -5.92 0.89
C TRP A 80 4.85 -5.82 -0.58
N ILE A 81 3.97 -5.23 -1.39
CA ILE A 81 4.25 -4.96 -2.79
C ILE A 81 4.55 -3.49 -2.98
N ALA A 82 5.57 -3.18 -3.77
CA ALA A 82 5.90 -1.81 -4.16
C ALA A 82 5.53 -1.61 -5.62
N LEU A 83 4.72 -0.61 -5.90
CA LEU A 83 4.27 -0.27 -7.24
C LEU A 83 4.95 1.01 -7.71
N HIS A 84 5.25 1.06 -8.99
CA HIS A 84 5.91 2.23 -9.58
C HIS A 84 4.97 3.42 -9.66
N GLU A 85 5.55 4.60 -9.70
CA GLU A 85 4.83 5.83 -9.98
C GLU A 85 4.11 5.70 -11.31
N GLY A 86 2.87 6.18 -11.38
CA GLY A 86 2.07 6.13 -12.60
C GLY A 86 1.30 4.84 -12.83
N SER A 87 1.43 3.87 -11.94
CA SER A 87 0.64 2.65 -12.04
C SER A 87 -0.83 2.93 -11.75
N ASP A 88 -1.74 2.37 -12.54
CA ASP A 88 -3.17 2.49 -12.32
C ASP A 88 -3.70 1.53 -11.26
N ASP A 89 -2.84 0.69 -10.70
CA ASP A 89 -3.26 -0.35 -9.77
C ASP A 89 -3.24 0.08 -8.30
N TRP A 90 -2.85 1.31 -8.00
CA TRP A 90 -2.74 1.79 -6.62
C TRP A 90 -4.05 1.62 -5.84
N LEU A 91 -5.15 2.17 -6.36
CA LEU A 91 -6.42 2.11 -5.64
C LEU A 91 -6.99 0.70 -5.53
N PRO A 92 -7.06 -0.09 -6.61
CA PRO A 92 -7.53 -1.47 -6.48
C PRO A 92 -6.73 -2.28 -5.48
N LEU A 93 -5.41 -2.13 -5.47
CA LEU A 93 -4.56 -2.87 -4.55
C LEU A 93 -4.64 -2.33 -3.13
N ALA A 94 -4.87 -1.03 -2.96
CA ALA A 94 -5.14 -0.46 -1.63
C ALA A 94 -6.41 -1.07 -1.04
N CYS A 95 -7.44 -1.26 -1.86
CA CYS A 95 -8.69 -1.90 -1.41
C CYS A 95 -8.46 -3.36 -1.01
N GLU A 96 -7.67 -4.09 -1.79
CA GLU A 96 -7.30 -5.47 -1.43
C GLU A 96 -6.52 -5.50 -0.11
N ALA A 97 -5.57 -4.58 0.06
CA ALA A 97 -4.76 -4.51 1.27
C ALA A 97 -5.62 -4.20 2.49
N ARG A 98 -6.56 -3.28 2.34
CA ARG A 98 -7.48 -2.95 3.44
C ARG A 98 -8.27 -4.17 3.87
N ARG A 99 -8.77 -4.96 2.94
CA ARG A 99 -9.50 -6.19 3.25
C ARG A 99 -8.60 -7.23 3.92
N PHE A 100 -7.39 -7.37 3.41
CA PHE A 100 -6.46 -8.36 3.95
C PHE A 100 -6.08 -8.03 5.39
N VAL A 101 -5.75 -6.78 5.67
CA VAL A 101 -5.30 -6.36 7.01
C VAL A 101 -6.47 -6.21 7.97
N GLY A 102 -7.58 -5.65 7.52
CA GLY A 102 -8.73 -5.35 8.37
C GLY A 102 -9.79 -6.44 8.45
N GLY A 103 -9.59 -7.55 7.76
CA GLY A 103 -10.60 -8.60 7.68
C GLY A 103 -11.59 -8.31 6.55
N GLY A 104 -12.37 -9.31 6.18
CA GLY A 104 -13.19 -9.30 4.98
C GLY A 104 -14.51 -8.54 5.05
N ALA A 105 -14.69 -7.71 6.01
CA ALA A 105 -15.95 -6.99 6.11
C ALA A 105 -15.93 -5.71 5.31
#